data_88b8810aa78e43573a5478c5918c0f2c
#
_entry.id   88b8810aa78e43573a5478c5918c0f2c
#
_cell.length_a   1.000
_cell.length_b   1.000
_cell.length_c   1.000
_cell.angle_alpha   90.00
_cell.angle_beta   90.00
_cell.angle_gamma   90.00
#
_symmetry.space_group_name_H-M   'P 1'
#
loop_
_entity.id
_entity.type
_entity.pdbx_description
1 polymer ?
#
loop_
_entity_poly.entity_id
_entity_poly.type
_entity_poly.pdbx_seq_one_letter_code
_entity_poly.pdbx_strand_id
1 'polypeptide(L)'
;MKSLLFLLASSLAAQSLDTIVAKEVAAIEQKLVDTRRELHMHPELSNQEIRTGKFIADRLRELKVDEIRTDVAGHGVVAVIRGKKPGPVVAWRTDIDALPIDESKFDVPYKSRNAGVKHACGHDGVITVALGLAEVLVKLRDQLPGTVKIIFQPAEEGVSNVASFGAQLMIEQGALENPKPSAIFAYHASPLLDAGKVGYTVGPFLASVDSVDITIKGQKAHGASPQLGTDAVVTAAQCINMLQTIHSRRINTVEPSVLTIGTIHGGDRGNIIADTVKMEGTLRTFNEQTREAYRSYVKQTLQGCTSIMGATADYSWQTPAYPVTTNPEDLTKATLPSLERVLGKSNVLQVAPQMGAEDFSLFQKQIPGVMMWLGIRNEARGIVSGLHTADFDIDEAALPVGVKTAAAILVDYLSRK
;
A
#
# COMPACT_ATOMS: atom_id res chain seq x y z
N MET A 1 26.80 31.81 18.33
CA MET A 1 25.87 32.86 17.88
C MET A 1 25.48 32.75 16.39
N LYS A 2 26.34 32.33 15.47
CA LYS A 2 25.96 32.18 14.02
C LYS A 2 24.96 31.05 13.74
N SER A 3 25.00 29.95 14.49
CA SER A 3 24.09 28.80 14.28
C SER A 3 22.63 29.05 14.72
N LEU A 4 22.42 29.94 15.72
CA LEU A 4 21.06 30.24 16.22
C LEU A 4 20.29 31.18 15.27
N LEU A 5 20.99 32.09 14.58
CA LEU A 5 20.37 32.98 13.58
C LEU A 5 19.94 32.23 12.32
N PHE A 6 20.65 31.16 11.93
CA PHE A 6 20.29 30.33 10.76
C PHE A 6 19.03 29.47 11.00
N LEU A 7 18.83 28.96 12.22
CA LEU A 7 17.62 28.23 12.60
C LEU A 7 16.37 29.12 12.62
N LEU A 8 16.51 30.37 13.06
CA LEU A 8 15.40 31.33 13.07
C LEU A 8 15.00 31.78 11.65
N ALA A 9 15.96 31.95 10.74
CA ALA A 9 15.65 32.32 9.36
C ALA A 9 14.95 31.22 8.58
N SER A 10 15.31 29.95 8.80
CA SER A 10 14.62 28.81 8.19
C SER A 10 13.19 28.62 8.73
N SER A 11 12.95 28.88 10.01
CA SER A 11 11.61 28.78 10.61
C SER A 11 10.65 29.89 10.12
N LEU A 12 11.15 31.11 9.90
CA LEU A 12 10.36 32.22 9.37
C LEU A 12 9.97 32.00 7.89
N ALA A 13 10.89 31.48 7.08
CA ALA A 13 10.59 31.15 5.68
C ALA A 13 9.58 29.99 5.57
N ALA A 14 9.70 28.96 6.41
CA ALA A 14 8.76 27.84 6.48
C ALA A 14 7.35 28.29 6.96
N GLN A 15 7.26 29.19 7.93
CA GLN A 15 5.99 29.75 8.37
C GLN A 15 5.26 30.53 7.26
N SER A 16 5.98 31.25 6.41
CA SER A 16 5.38 31.96 5.27
C SER A 16 4.82 30.99 4.21
N LEU A 17 5.51 29.88 3.94
CA LEU A 17 5.06 28.84 3.00
C LEU A 17 3.84 28.07 3.53
N ASP A 18 3.80 27.72 4.80
CA ASP A 18 2.63 27.07 5.41
C ASP A 18 1.38 27.94 5.30
N THR A 19 1.52 29.27 5.48
CA THR A 19 0.39 30.21 5.34
C THR A 19 -0.12 30.22 3.90
N ILE A 20 0.78 30.19 2.92
CA ILE A 20 0.40 30.12 1.50
C ILE A 20 -0.26 28.77 1.21
N VAL A 21 0.33 27.66 1.65
CA VAL A 21 -0.24 26.33 1.50
C VAL A 21 -1.65 26.28 2.08
N ALA A 22 -1.84 26.74 3.32
CA ALA A 22 -3.15 26.74 3.96
C ALA A 22 -4.21 27.56 3.17
N LYS A 23 -3.82 28.72 2.65
CA LYS A 23 -4.68 29.57 1.81
C LYS A 23 -5.05 28.87 0.50
N GLU A 24 -4.06 28.28 -0.20
CA GLU A 24 -4.29 27.62 -1.48
C GLU A 24 -5.14 26.35 -1.32
N VAL A 25 -4.94 25.60 -0.23
CA VAL A 25 -5.78 24.42 0.07
C VAL A 25 -7.21 24.85 0.38
N ALA A 26 -7.42 25.90 1.20
CA ALA A 26 -8.76 26.40 1.48
C ALA A 26 -9.50 26.84 0.21
N ALA A 27 -8.78 27.39 -0.77
CA ALA A 27 -9.37 27.81 -2.04
C ALA A 27 -9.84 26.65 -2.94
N ILE A 28 -9.38 25.41 -2.68
CA ILE A 28 -9.70 24.22 -3.49
C ILE A 28 -10.49 23.16 -2.71
N GLU A 29 -10.91 23.40 -1.47
CA GLU A 29 -11.59 22.39 -0.64
C GLU A 29 -12.80 21.75 -1.35
N GLN A 30 -13.70 22.54 -1.93
CA GLN A 30 -14.84 22.01 -2.65
C GLN A 30 -14.41 21.18 -3.88
N LYS A 31 -13.40 21.64 -4.59
CA LYS A 31 -12.83 20.93 -5.74
C LYS A 31 -12.23 19.56 -5.33
N LEU A 32 -11.64 19.46 -4.14
CA LEU A 32 -11.17 18.19 -3.60
C LEU A 32 -12.34 17.22 -3.38
N VAL A 33 -13.42 17.67 -2.76
CA VAL A 33 -14.64 16.89 -2.57
C VAL A 33 -15.22 16.41 -3.91
N ASP A 34 -15.37 17.31 -4.86
CA ASP A 34 -15.91 17.00 -6.20
C ASP A 34 -15.01 16.00 -6.94
N THR A 35 -13.69 16.16 -6.84
CA THR A 35 -12.71 15.26 -7.45
C THR A 35 -12.80 13.85 -6.84
N ARG A 36 -12.85 13.73 -5.50
CA ARG A 36 -12.99 12.45 -4.81
C ARG A 36 -14.26 11.73 -5.22
N ARG A 37 -15.38 12.44 -5.23
CA ARG A 37 -16.69 11.89 -5.59
C ARG A 37 -16.76 11.45 -7.05
N GLU A 38 -16.13 12.19 -7.96
CA GLU A 38 -16.02 11.81 -9.37
C GLU A 38 -15.23 10.50 -9.55
N LEU A 39 -14.11 10.34 -8.83
CA LEU A 39 -13.35 9.11 -8.82
C LEU A 39 -14.15 7.95 -8.20
N HIS A 40 -14.81 8.19 -7.08
CA HIS A 40 -15.62 7.19 -6.38
C HIS A 40 -16.81 6.70 -7.23
N MET A 41 -17.43 7.58 -8.02
CA MET A 41 -18.50 7.19 -8.93
C MET A 41 -18.04 6.32 -10.11
N HIS A 42 -16.75 6.32 -10.42
CA HIS A 42 -16.22 5.62 -11.60
C HIS A 42 -14.98 4.79 -11.26
N PRO A 43 -15.07 3.89 -10.26
CA PRO A 43 -13.94 3.07 -9.84
C PRO A 43 -13.61 2.04 -10.93
N GLU A 44 -12.33 1.74 -11.09
CA GLU A 44 -11.83 0.74 -12.03
C GLU A 44 -10.91 -0.24 -11.32
N LEU A 45 -11.02 -1.53 -11.67
CA LEU A 45 -10.20 -2.58 -11.08
C LEU A 45 -8.74 -2.46 -11.50
N SER A 46 -7.85 -3.11 -10.74
CA SER A 46 -6.42 -3.25 -11.06
C SER A 46 -6.19 -3.61 -12.53
N ASN A 47 -5.30 -2.89 -13.20
CA ASN A 47 -5.01 -2.98 -14.65
C ASN A 47 -6.17 -2.62 -15.60
N GLN A 48 -7.22 -1.99 -15.09
CA GLN A 48 -8.36 -1.50 -15.88
C GLN A 48 -8.62 0.00 -15.66
N GLU A 49 -7.68 0.72 -15.06
CA GLU A 49 -7.80 2.12 -14.62
C GLU A 49 -7.67 3.12 -15.79
N ILE A 50 -8.25 2.77 -16.95
CA ILE A 50 -8.15 3.56 -18.22
C ILE A 50 -8.70 4.98 -18.04
N ARG A 51 -9.90 5.09 -17.47
CA ARG A 51 -10.57 6.37 -17.23
C ARG A 51 -9.87 7.15 -16.13
N THR A 52 -9.49 6.47 -15.07
CA THR A 52 -8.79 7.04 -13.90
C THR A 52 -7.43 7.61 -14.31
N GLY A 53 -6.61 6.86 -15.03
CA GLY A 53 -5.31 7.32 -15.54
C GLY A 53 -5.46 8.52 -16.48
N LYS A 54 -6.47 8.48 -17.40
CA LYS A 54 -6.78 9.60 -18.28
C LYS A 54 -7.25 10.84 -17.50
N PHE A 55 -8.13 10.68 -16.53
CA PHE A 55 -8.62 11.76 -15.66
C PHE A 55 -7.46 12.45 -14.94
N ILE A 56 -6.57 11.67 -14.32
CA ILE A 56 -5.39 12.17 -13.64
C ILE A 56 -4.50 12.96 -14.62
N ALA A 57 -4.19 12.40 -15.78
CA ALA A 57 -3.34 13.05 -16.77
C ALA A 57 -3.95 14.36 -17.29
N ASP A 58 -5.26 14.41 -17.52
CA ASP A 58 -5.94 15.62 -17.98
C ASP A 58 -5.90 16.72 -16.89
N ARG A 59 -6.16 16.36 -15.63
CA ARG A 59 -6.04 17.32 -14.51
C ARG A 59 -4.61 17.88 -14.36
N LEU A 60 -3.59 17.04 -14.50
CA LEU A 60 -2.20 17.48 -14.45
C LEU A 60 -1.83 18.40 -15.64
N ARG A 61 -2.39 18.15 -16.84
CA ARG A 61 -2.23 19.04 -18.01
C ARG A 61 -2.87 20.41 -17.76
N GLU A 62 -4.09 20.45 -17.21
CA GLU A 62 -4.76 21.69 -16.81
C GLU A 62 -3.93 22.51 -15.81
N LEU A 63 -3.28 21.85 -14.85
CA LEU A 63 -2.39 22.45 -13.86
C LEU A 63 -1.06 22.93 -14.47
N LYS A 64 -0.72 22.53 -15.69
CA LYS A 64 0.53 22.86 -16.39
C LYS A 64 1.76 22.41 -15.59
N VAL A 65 1.77 21.16 -15.12
CA VAL A 65 2.98 20.54 -14.58
C VAL A 65 4.04 20.42 -15.67
N ASP A 66 5.31 20.29 -15.29
CA ASP A 66 6.41 20.40 -16.28
C ASP A 66 6.53 19.19 -17.18
N GLU A 67 6.27 17.99 -16.66
CA GLU A 67 6.33 16.74 -17.44
C GLU A 67 5.22 15.80 -16.99
N ILE A 68 4.65 15.06 -17.93
CA ILE A 68 3.65 14.01 -17.69
C ILE A 68 4.01 12.81 -18.55
N ARG A 69 4.21 11.66 -17.93
CA ARG A 69 4.29 10.36 -18.59
C ARG A 69 3.03 9.59 -18.27
N THR A 70 2.31 9.15 -19.28
CA THR A 70 1.13 8.28 -19.16
C THR A 70 1.50 6.85 -19.51
N ASP A 71 0.58 5.94 -19.26
CA ASP A 71 0.68 4.51 -19.62
C ASP A 71 1.89 3.81 -18.98
N VAL A 72 2.34 4.29 -17.82
CA VAL A 72 3.39 3.66 -17.02
C VAL A 72 2.76 2.53 -16.22
N ALA A 73 3.25 1.32 -16.38
CA ALA A 73 2.65 0.10 -15.83
C ALA A 73 1.18 -0.11 -16.26
N GLY A 74 0.86 0.18 -17.52
CA GLY A 74 -0.47 0.09 -18.08
C GLY A 74 -1.21 1.43 -18.06
N HIS A 75 -1.75 1.85 -16.92
CA HIS A 75 -2.57 3.07 -16.82
C HIS A 75 -2.04 4.11 -15.81
N GLY A 76 -0.86 3.86 -15.24
CA GLY A 76 -0.24 4.78 -14.29
C GLY A 76 0.26 6.06 -14.94
N VAL A 77 0.40 7.09 -14.11
CA VAL A 77 0.85 8.42 -14.52
C VAL A 77 2.00 8.87 -13.63
N VAL A 78 3.05 9.42 -14.23
CA VAL A 78 4.17 10.05 -13.53
C VAL A 78 4.26 11.51 -13.93
N ALA A 79 4.13 12.41 -12.97
CA ALA A 79 4.23 13.84 -13.16
C ALA A 79 5.49 14.42 -12.52
N VAL A 80 6.06 15.47 -13.11
CA VAL A 80 7.19 16.21 -12.56
C VAL A 80 6.82 17.69 -12.43
N ILE A 81 7.08 18.26 -11.25
CA ILE A 81 6.90 19.67 -10.95
C ILE A 81 8.27 20.24 -10.54
N ARG A 82 8.80 21.15 -11.31
CA ARG A 82 10.11 21.77 -11.08
C ARG A 82 9.95 23.08 -10.35
N GLY A 83 10.56 23.21 -9.19
CA GLY A 83 10.74 24.50 -8.54
C GLY A 83 11.77 25.35 -9.28
N LYS A 84 11.68 26.68 -9.08
CA LYS A 84 12.61 27.62 -9.73
C LYS A 84 13.96 27.77 -9.01
N LYS A 85 14.12 27.19 -7.82
CA LYS A 85 15.37 27.20 -7.08
C LYS A 85 16.04 25.83 -7.16
N PRO A 86 17.38 25.76 -7.25
CA PRO A 86 18.10 24.48 -7.18
C PRO A 86 17.78 23.73 -5.88
N GLY A 87 17.72 22.39 -5.97
CA GLY A 87 17.46 21.55 -4.81
C GLY A 87 17.35 20.07 -5.18
N PRO A 88 17.09 19.20 -4.21
CA PRO A 88 16.94 17.77 -4.41
C PRO A 88 15.67 17.41 -5.17
N VAL A 89 15.53 16.12 -5.49
CA VAL A 89 14.32 15.55 -6.04
C VAL A 89 13.66 14.69 -4.98
N VAL A 90 12.35 14.84 -4.80
CA VAL A 90 11.54 14.03 -3.88
C VAL A 90 10.31 13.49 -4.60
N ALA A 91 9.84 12.31 -4.22
CA ALA A 91 8.64 11.73 -4.79
C ALA A 91 7.48 11.66 -3.78
N TRP A 92 6.26 11.74 -4.33
CA TRP A 92 5.00 11.38 -3.68
C TRP A 92 4.33 10.27 -4.47
N ARG A 93 3.92 9.18 -3.82
CA ARG A 93 3.19 8.09 -4.46
C ARG A 93 1.76 8.02 -3.96
N THR A 94 0.85 7.68 -4.85
CA THR A 94 -0.52 7.27 -4.56
C THR A 94 -0.93 6.13 -5.50
N ASP A 95 -1.74 5.20 -5.00
CA ASP A 95 -2.43 4.15 -5.73
C ASP A 95 -3.68 4.67 -6.42
N ILE A 96 -4.16 3.97 -7.48
CA ILE A 96 -5.29 4.47 -8.28
C ILE A 96 -6.38 3.42 -8.60
N ASP A 97 -6.19 2.16 -8.25
CA ASP A 97 -7.12 1.08 -8.53
C ASP A 97 -8.23 0.96 -7.48
N ALA A 98 -9.25 0.17 -7.80
CA ALA A 98 -10.41 -0.13 -6.97
C ALA A 98 -10.62 -1.64 -6.84
N LEU A 99 -11.57 -2.03 -5.99
CA LEU A 99 -11.83 -3.40 -5.58
C LEU A 99 -13.13 -3.97 -6.18
N PRO A 100 -13.21 -5.29 -6.38
CA PRO A 100 -14.42 -5.98 -6.84
C PRO A 100 -15.43 -6.13 -5.68
N ILE A 101 -15.95 -5.00 -5.19
CA ILE A 101 -16.89 -4.92 -4.07
C ILE A 101 -18.19 -4.26 -4.52
N ASP A 102 -19.31 -4.92 -4.23
CA ASP A 102 -20.64 -4.41 -4.55
C ASP A 102 -21.09 -3.33 -3.55
N GLU A 103 -21.30 -2.13 -4.06
CA GLU A 103 -21.78 -0.97 -3.31
C GLU A 103 -23.30 -0.78 -3.40
N SER A 104 -24.04 -1.69 -4.03
CA SER A 104 -25.47 -1.50 -4.36
C SER A 104 -26.34 -1.14 -3.17
N LYS A 105 -25.98 -1.58 -1.94
CA LYS A 105 -26.71 -1.36 -0.69
C LYS A 105 -26.27 -0.13 0.10
N PHE A 106 -25.19 0.53 -0.31
CA PHE A 106 -24.69 1.73 0.35
C PHE A 106 -25.32 2.98 -0.29
N ASP A 107 -26.11 3.74 0.46
CA ASP A 107 -26.89 4.87 -0.08
C ASP A 107 -26.17 6.20 0.12
N VAL A 108 -25.36 6.56 -0.85
CA VAL A 108 -24.65 7.84 -0.92
C VAL A 108 -24.86 8.48 -2.30
N PRO A 109 -24.91 9.84 -2.42
CA PRO A 109 -25.17 10.53 -3.69
C PRO A 109 -24.06 10.34 -4.73
N TYR A 110 -22.86 9.91 -4.31
CA TYR A 110 -21.68 9.63 -5.14
C TYR A 110 -21.37 8.13 -5.27
N LYS A 111 -22.36 7.27 -5.06
CA LYS A 111 -22.23 5.82 -5.20
C LYS A 111 -21.63 5.42 -6.57
N SER A 112 -20.84 4.35 -6.56
CA SER A 112 -20.26 3.76 -7.76
C SER A 112 -21.32 3.52 -8.85
N ARG A 113 -20.97 3.90 -10.07
CA ARG A 113 -21.76 3.64 -11.30
C ARG A 113 -21.28 2.38 -12.02
N ASN A 114 -20.19 1.76 -11.55
CA ASN A 114 -19.64 0.51 -12.06
C ASN A 114 -20.10 -0.62 -11.16
N ALA A 115 -21.11 -1.39 -11.58
CA ALA A 115 -21.68 -2.45 -10.79
C ALA A 115 -20.61 -3.46 -10.31
N GLY A 116 -20.60 -3.75 -9.02
CA GLY A 116 -19.65 -4.69 -8.40
C GLY A 116 -18.23 -4.15 -8.21
N VAL A 117 -17.98 -2.85 -8.45
CA VAL A 117 -16.67 -2.23 -8.25
C VAL A 117 -16.79 -1.02 -7.34
N LYS A 118 -15.88 -0.87 -6.39
CA LYS A 118 -15.86 0.23 -5.42
C LYS A 118 -14.45 0.62 -5.01
N HIS A 119 -14.20 1.91 -4.80
CA HIS A 119 -13.05 2.38 -4.01
C HIS A 119 -13.30 2.10 -2.52
N ALA A 120 -13.01 0.88 -2.08
CA ALA A 120 -13.21 0.46 -0.70
C ALA A 120 -11.90 0.38 0.13
N CYS A 121 -10.80 0.91 -0.43
CA CYS A 121 -9.51 1.10 0.23
C CYS A 121 -9.13 2.57 0.43
N GLY A 122 -9.93 3.51 -0.14
CA GLY A 122 -9.71 4.95 -0.01
C GLY A 122 -8.75 5.54 -1.04
N HIS A 123 -8.47 4.80 -2.14
CA HIS A 123 -7.58 5.27 -3.20
C HIS A 123 -8.12 6.53 -3.89
N ASP A 124 -9.43 6.67 -4.06
CA ASP A 124 -10.09 7.90 -4.52
C ASP A 124 -9.73 9.13 -3.66
N GLY A 125 -9.60 8.94 -2.34
CA GLY A 125 -9.18 9.96 -1.39
C GLY A 125 -7.71 10.33 -1.56
N VAL A 126 -6.80 9.35 -1.62
CA VAL A 126 -5.36 9.63 -1.74
C VAL A 126 -4.97 10.11 -3.15
N ILE A 127 -5.67 9.70 -4.23
CA ILE A 127 -5.55 10.32 -5.56
C ILE A 127 -5.90 11.80 -5.47
N THR A 128 -7.02 12.11 -4.83
CA THR A 128 -7.50 13.49 -4.66
C THR A 128 -6.48 14.32 -3.89
N VAL A 129 -5.90 13.79 -2.82
CA VAL A 129 -4.82 14.45 -2.08
C VAL A 129 -3.62 14.72 -2.99
N ALA A 130 -3.20 13.76 -3.82
CA ALA A 130 -2.07 13.91 -4.73
C ALA A 130 -2.34 14.95 -5.84
N LEU A 131 -3.55 15.01 -6.38
CA LEU A 131 -3.95 16.06 -7.34
C LEU A 131 -4.03 17.45 -6.71
N GLY A 132 -4.58 17.54 -5.50
CA GLY A 132 -4.57 18.78 -4.73
C GLY A 132 -3.17 19.25 -4.36
N LEU A 133 -2.29 18.31 -4.00
CA LEU A 133 -0.87 18.56 -3.76
C LEU A 133 -0.19 19.11 -5.03
N ALA A 134 -0.44 18.51 -6.20
CA ALA A 134 0.09 19.01 -7.47
C ALA A 134 -0.35 20.46 -7.73
N GLU A 135 -1.62 20.79 -7.51
CA GLU A 135 -2.15 22.13 -7.70
C GLU A 135 -1.48 23.15 -6.78
N VAL A 136 -1.31 22.82 -5.50
CA VAL A 136 -0.62 23.68 -4.53
C VAL A 136 0.85 23.86 -4.89
N LEU A 137 1.56 22.79 -5.24
CA LEU A 137 2.99 22.87 -5.60
C LEU A 137 3.24 23.69 -6.86
N VAL A 138 2.36 23.61 -7.87
CA VAL A 138 2.47 24.45 -9.07
C VAL A 138 2.34 25.93 -8.72
N LYS A 139 1.44 26.31 -7.79
CA LYS A 139 1.31 27.69 -7.31
C LYS A 139 2.51 28.16 -6.48
N LEU A 140 3.19 27.22 -5.82
CA LEU A 140 4.39 27.49 -5.01
C LEU A 140 5.69 27.47 -5.82
N ARG A 141 5.65 27.17 -7.13
CA ARG A 141 6.81 26.87 -7.99
C ARG A 141 7.95 27.89 -7.86
N ASP A 142 7.64 29.19 -7.78
CA ASP A 142 8.65 30.26 -7.68
C ASP A 142 9.42 30.22 -6.36
N GLN A 143 8.85 29.65 -5.31
CA GLN A 143 9.44 29.57 -3.98
C GLN A 143 10.03 28.19 -3.69
N LEU A 144 9.61 27.16 -4.45
CA LEU A 144 9.97 25.76 -4.23
C LEU A 144 11.43 25.50 -4.66
N PRO A 145 12.31 25.01 -3.77
CA PRO A 145 13.60 24.47 -4.18
C PRO A 145 13.44 23.02 -4.71
N GLY A 146 14.27 22.67 -5.71
CA GLY A 146 14.31 21.29 -6.23
C GLY A 146 13.09 20.88 -7.06
N THR A 147 12.79 19.60 -7.06
CA THR A 147 11.79 18.99 -7.95
C THR A 147 10.92 18.00 -7.18
N VAL A 148 9.61 18.02 -7.42
CA VAL A 148 8.69 17.00 -6.93
C VAL A 148 8.27 16.09 -8.09
N LYS A 149 8.34 14.79 -7.87
CA LYS A 149 7.78 13.76 -8.75
C LYS A 149 6.54 13.19 -8.07
N ILE A 150 5.41 13.13 -8.78
CA ILE A 150 4.18 12.50 -8.27
C ILE A 150 3.93 11.24 -9.11
N ILE A 151 3.77 10.12 -8.43
CA ILE A 151 3.59 8.79 -9.02
C ILE A 151 2.17 8.32 -8.69
N PHE A 152 1.34 8.22 -9.71
CA PHE A 152 -0.01 7.64 -9.64
C PHE A 152 0.10 6.20 -10.13
N GLN A 153 0.08 5.28 -9.19
CA GLN A 153 0.40 3.88 -9.42
C GLN A 153 -0.86 3.05 -9.61
N PRO A 154 -0.99 2.27 -10.71
CA PRO A 154 -2.08 1.33 -10.92
C PRO A 154 -1.82 0.01 -10.18
N ALA A 155 -2.85 -0.82 -10.03
CA ALA A 155 -2.78 -2.22 -9.66
C ALA A 155 -2.05 -2.52 -8.33
N GLU A 156 -2.29 -1.72 -7.27
CA GLU A 156 -1.76 -1.99 -5.93
C GLU A 156 -2.43 -3.24 -5.31
N GLU A 157 -3.74 -3.39 -5.49
CA GLU A 157 -4.56 -4.48 -4.95
C GLU A 157 -4.28 -5.85 -5.61
N GLY A 158 -3.40 -5.85 -6.61
CA GLY A 158 -2.91 -7.05 -7.26
C GLY A 158 -3.65 -7.45 -8.53
N VAL A 159 -2.97 -8.24 -9.34
CA VAL A 159 -3.49 -8.81 -10.60
C VAL A 159 -3.10 -10.28 -10.66
N SER A 160 -4.08 -11.14 -10.95
CA SER A 160 -3.82 -12.59 -11.09
C SER A 160 -3.13 -12.90 -12.41
N ASN A 161 -2.25 -13.91 -12.40
CA ASN A 161 -1.66 -14.53 -13.59
C ASN A 161 -0.78 -13.60 -14.45
N VAL A 162 -0.16 -12.57 -13.85
CA VAL A 162 0.85 -11.72 -14.49
C VAL A 162 2.14 -11.72 -13.69
N ALA A 163 3.27 -11.63 -14.38
CA ALA A 163 4.59 -11.73 -13.77
C ALA A 163 5.02 -10.44 -13.04
N SER A 164 4.51 -9.28 -13.48
CA SER A 164 4.84 -7.97 -12.91
C SER A 164 3.65 -7.03 -13.05
N PHE A 165 3.34 -6.28 -12.00
CA PHE A 165 2.29 -5.27 -11.96
C PHE A 165 2.60 -4.23 -10.87
N GLY A 166 1.73 -3.25 -10.66
CA GLY A 166 1.81 -2.29 -9.56
C GLY A 166 3.16 -1.58 -9.47
N ALA A 167 3.68 -1.43 -8.27
CA ALA A 167 4.97 -0.77 -8.00
C ALA A 167 6.14 -1.45 -8.74
N GLN A 168 6.15 -2.79 -8.84
CA GLN A 168 7.23 -3.51 -9.52
C GLN A 168 7.33 -3.07 -10.99
N LEU A 169 6.21 -3.10 -11.71
CA LEU A 169 6.19 -2.71 -13.13
C LEU A 169 6.45 -1.21 -13.32
N MET A 170 5.96 -0.35 -12.41
CA MET A 170 6.30 1.09 -12.39
C MET A 170 7.81 1.31 -12.29
N ILE A 171 8.50 0.57 -11.41
CA ILE A 171 9.95 0.66 -11.23
C ILE A 171 10.68 0.17 -12.48
N GLU A 172 10.30 -0.99 -13.01
CA GLU A 172 10.86 -1.58 -14.23
C GLU A 172 10.74 -0.62 -15.43
N GLN A 173 9.66 0.13 -15.51
CA GLN A 173 9.42 1.14 -16.54
C GLN A 173 10.00 2.52 -16.19
N GLY A 174 10.83 2.62 -15.15
CA GLY A 174 11.58 3.82 -14.81
C GLY A 174 10.77 4.95 -14.18
N ALA A 175 9.75 4.64 -13.37
CA ALA A 175 9.00 5.65 -12.63
C ALA A 175 9.89 6.44 -11.64
N LEU A 176 10.97 5.82 -11.15
CA LEU A 176 11.96 6.46 -10.28
C LEU A 176 13.11 7.13 -11.03
N GLU A 177 13.13 7.06 -12.36
CA GLU A 177 14.23 7.65 -13.16
C GLU A 177 13.80 9.00 -13.77
N ASN A 178 14.79 9.81 -14.15
CA ASN A 178 14.64 11.05 -14.93
C ASN A 178 13.56 12.04 -14.46
N PRO A 179 13.74 12.75 -13.31
CA PRO A 179 14.86 12.71 -12.39
C PRO A 179 14.68 11.65 -11.30
N LYS A 180 15.80 11.10 -10.77
CA LYS A 180 15.76 10.13 -9.67
C LYS A 180 15.50 10.82 -8.33
N PRO A 181 14.43 10.49 -7.57
CA PRO A 181 14.18 11.06 -6.26
C PRO A 181 15.12 10.46 -5.20
N SER A 182 15.47 11.27 -4.21
CA SER A 182 16.29 10.88 -3.07
C SER A 182 15.45 10.32 -1.89
N ALA A 183 14.14 10.55 -1.90
CA ALA A 183 13.18 9.96 -0.98
C ALA A 183 11.79 9.92 -1.62
N ILE A 184 10.92 9.07 -1.07
CA ILE A 184 9.53 8.93 -1.50
C ILE A 184 8.60 8.91 -0.28
N PHE A 185 7.44 9.55 -0.39
CA PHE A 185 6.42 9.58 0.64
C PHE A 185 5.08 9.12 0.08
N ALA A 186 4.22 8.56 0.95
CA ALA A 186 2.87 8.14 0.59
C ALA A 186 1.92 8.26 1.79
N TYR A 187 0.63 8.43 1.52
CA TYR A 187 -0.45 8.15 2.45
C TYR A 187 -1.20 6.90 2.04
N HIS A 188 -1.71 6.21 3.04
CA HIS A 188 -2.83 5.28 2.90
C HIS A 188 -3.96 5.73 3.84
N ALA A 189 -5.21 5.53 3.43
CA ALA A 189 -6.39 5.86 4.23
C ALA A 189 -6.52 4.91 5.44
N SER A 190 -6.82 5.46 6.63
CA SER A 190 -6.99 4.65 7.84
C SER A 190 -8.36 4.90 8.50
N PRO A 191 -9.25 3.90 8.50
CA PRO A 191 -10.53 3.96 9.22
C PRO A 191 -10.36 3.81 10.74
N LEU A 192 -9.15 3.59 11.24
CA LEU A 192 -8.83 3.50 12.67
C LEU A 192 -8.49 4.86 13.28
N LEU A 193 -8.27 5.88 12.44
CA LEU A 193 -7.91 7.24 12.86
C LEU A 193 -8.99 8.22 12.40
N ASP A 194 -9.37 9.12 13.29
CA ASP A 194 -10.32 10.19 12.93
C ASP A 194 -9.72 11.13 11.88
N ALA A 195 -10.56 11.68 11.03
CA ALA A 195 -10.19 12.76 10.11
C ALA A 195 -9.53 13.92 10.90
N GLY A 196 -8.45 14.48 10.34
CA GLY A 196 -7.65 15.47 11.03
C GLY A 196 -6.40 14.92 11.72
N LYS A 197 -6.25 13.60 11.78
CA LYS A 197 -5.08 12.91 12.37
C LYS A 197 -4.23 12.22 11.32
N VAL A 198 -2.92 12.12 11.60
CA VAL A 198 -1.96 11.33 10.82
C VAL A 198 -1.28 10.33 11.74
N GLY A 199 -1.25 9.06 11.32
CA GLY A 199 -0.56 7.98 12.02
C GLY A 199 0.77 7.63 11.36
N TYR A 200 1.79 7.34 12.17
CA TYR A 200 3.09 6.88 11.69
C TYR A 200 3.64 5.75 12.56
N THR A 201 4.58 4.99 12.00
CA THR A 201 5.39 4.02 12.72
C THR A 201 6.84 4.23 12.33
N VAL A 202 7.76 4.15 13.27
CA VAL A 202 9.21 4.06 13.00
C VAL A 202 9.58 2.60 12.87
N GLY A 203 10.25 2.23 11.79
CA GLY A 203 10.55 0.83 11.48
C GLY A 203 9.40 0.14 10.72
N PRO A 204 9.15 -1.15 10.95
CA PRO A 204 8.10 -1.89 10.26
C PRO A 204 6.73 -1.23 10.40
N PHE A 205 6.08 -0.95 9.27
CA PHE A 205 4.77 -0.29 9.19
C PHE A 205 3.68 -1.26 8.77
N LEU A 206 3.90 -1.98 7.65
CA LEU A 206 3.04 -3.05 7.16
C LEU A 206 3.84 -4.33 6.96
N ALA A 207 3.20 -5.49 7.12
CA ALA A 207 3.85 -6.78 6.98
C ALA A 207 4.25 -7.07 5.53
N SER A 208 5.18 -8.00 5.36
CA SER A 208 5.38 -8.67 4.08
C SER A 208 4.18 -9.55 3.74
N VAL A 209 4.00 -9.87 2.47
CA VAL A 209 3.11 -10.94 2.04
C VAL A 209 3.81 -11.84 1.02
N ASP A 210 3.77 -13.14 1.29
CA ASP A 210 4.15 -14.21 0.38
C ASP A 210 2.95 -15.13 0.21
N SER A 211 2.48 -15.33 -1.01
CA SER A 211 1.48 -16.36 -1.32
C SER A 211 2.18 -17.66 -1.69
N VAL A 212 1.67 -18.78 -1.20
CA VAL A 212 2.23 -20.12 -1.43
C VAL A 212 1.18 -21.07 -1.97
N ASP A 213 1.53 -21.73 -3.06
CA ASP A 213 0.78 -22.87 -3.63
C ASP A 213 1.48 -24.16 -3.23
N ILE A 214 0.72 -25.11 -2.71
CA ILE A 214 1.23 -26.42 -2.26
C ILE A 214 0.38 -27.51 -2.90
N THR A 215 1.02 -28.51 -3.49
CA THR A 215 0.35 -29.70 -4.02
C THR A 215 0.95 -30.94 -3.37
N ILE A 216 0.16 -31.62 -2.54
CA ILE A 216 0.52 -32.93 -1.99
C ILE A 216 0.17 -33.99 -3.02
N LYS A 217 1.11 -34.90 -3.31
CA LYS A 217 0.96 -36.00 -4.27
C LYS A 217 1.12 -37.32 -3.54
N GLY A 218 0.12 -38.16 -3.70
CA GLY A 218 0.04 -39.52 -3.19
C GLY A 218 -0.26 -40.51 -4.30
N GLN A 219 -1.00 -41.59 -3.97
CA GLN A 219 -1.38 -42.67 -4.89
C GLN A 219 -2.82 -43.13 -4.61
N LYS A 220 -3.65 -43.18 -5.64
CA LYS A 220 -5.04 -43.69 -5.52
C LYS A 220 -5.09 -45.16 -5.13
N ALA A 221 -6.08 -45.45 -4.29
CA ALA A 221 -6.44 -46.84 -3.92
C ALA A 221 -7.91 -46.90 -3.51
N HIS A 222 -8.43 -48.12 -3.38
CA HIS A 222 -9.75 -48.33 -2.80
C HIS A 222 -9.76 -47.96 -1.33
N GLY A 223 -10.76 -47.19 -0.86
CA GLY A 223 -10.85 -46.71 0.52
C GLY A 223 -10.84 -47.82 1.58
N ALA A 224 -11.25 -49.03 1.25
CA ALA A 224 -11.16 -50.21 2.15
C ALA A 224 -9.79 -50.92 2.12
N SER A 225 -8.85 -50.48 1.26
CA SER A 225 -7.51 -51.08 1.11
C SER A 225 -6.44 -49.97 1.07
N PRO A 226 -6.35 -49.10 2.08
CA PRO A 226 -5.50 -47.89 2.09
C PRO A 226 -4.01 -48.23 2.00
N GLN A 227 -3.60 -49.44 2.41
CA GLN A 227 -2.20 -49.91 2.35
C GLN A 227 -1.69 -50.10 0.89
N LEU A 228 -2.57 -50.07 -0.09
CA LEU A 228 -2.23 -50.16 -1.52
C LEU A 228 -2.05 -48.79 -2.18
N GLY A 229 -2.22 -47.69 -1.43
CA GLY A 229 -2.08 -46.34 -1.90
C GLY A 229 -1.28 -45.47 -0.97
N THR A 230 -1.26 -44.17 -1.25
CA THR A 230 -0.70 -43.15 -0.41
C THR A 230 -1.73 -41.99 -0.29
N ASP A 231 -2.27 -41.81 0.90
CA ASP A 231 -3.39 -40.90 1.14
C ASP A 231 -2.93 -39.42 1.18
N ALA A 232 -3.22 -38.72 0.08
CA ALA A 232 -2.88 -37.29 -0.02
C ALA A 232 -3.70 -36.42 0.94
N VAL A 233 -4.96 -36.81 1.30
CA VAL A 233 -5.81 -36.04 2.22
C VAL A 233 -5.27 -36.14 3.64
N VAL A 234 -4.97 -37.35 4.11
CA VAL A 234 -4.38 -37.55 5.44
C VAL A 234 -3.00 -36.88 5.53
N THR A 235 -2.19 -37.01 4.48
CA THR A 235 -0.89 -36.34 4.40
C THR A 235 -1.03 -34.80 4.49
N ALA A 236 -1.95 -34.20 3.73
CA ALA A 236 -2.19 -32.76 3.77
C ALA A 236 -2.59 -32.27 5.18
N ALA A 237 -3.48 -33.02 5.85
CA ALA A 237 -3.91 -32.71 7.22
C ALA A 237 -2.72 -32.72 8.20
N GLN A 238 -1.82 -33.72 8.12
CA GLN A 238 -0.62 -33.77 8.94
C GLN A 238 0.36 -32.62 8.62
N CYS A 239 0.55 -32.32 7.32
CA CYS A 239 1.40 -31.22 6.90
C CYS A 239 0.88 -29.86 7.43
N ILE A 240 -0.43 -29.60 7.37
CA ILE A 240 -1.03 -28.38 7.91
C ILE A 240 -0.74 -28.27 9.42
N ASN A 241 -0.99 -29.33 10.20
CA ASN A 241 -0.71 -29.33 11.63
C ASN A 241 0.78 -29.02 11.94
N MET A 242 1.71 -29.62 11.20
CA MET A 242 3.14 -29.34 11.37
C MET A 242 3.52 -27.93 10.94
N LEU A 243 2.98 -27.41 9.84
CA LEU A 243 3.21 -26.04 9.36
C LEU A 243 2.79 -25.01 10.42
N GLN A 244 1.67 -25.21 11.12
CA GLN A 244 1.21 -24.31 12.18
C GLN A 244 2.14 -24.32 13.41
N THR A 245 2.99 -25.33 13.59
CA THR A 245 3.97 -25.33 14.67
C THR A 245 5.21 -24.47 14.39
N ILE A 246 5.45 -24.05 13.16
CA ILE A 246 6.64 -23.24 12.79
C ILE A 246 6.69 -21.97 13.63
N HIS A 247 5.60 -21.21 13.69
CA HIS A 247 5.55 -19.98 14.49
C HIS A 247 5.90 -20.21 15.94
N SER A 248 5.31 -21.23 16.57
CA SER A 248 5.44 -21.46 18.02
C SER A 248 6.74 -22.20 18.41
N ARG A 249 7.47 -22.84 17.47
CA ARG A 249 8.62 -23.72 17.79
C ARG A 249 9.90 -23.38 17.03
N ARG A 250 9.84 -22.59 15.96
CA ARG A 250 10.98 -22.31 15.09
C ARG A 250 11.26 -20.82 14.91
N ILE A 251 10.26 -19.96 15.11
CA ILE A 251 10.37 -18.51 15.05
C ILE A 251 10.53 -17.97 16.48
N ASN A 252 11.26 -16.87 16.63
CA ASN A 252 11.34 -16.16 17.89
C ASN A 252 9.93 -15.71 18.32
N THR A 253 9.50 -16.06 19.51
CA THR A 253 8.14 -15.86 20.02
C THR A 253 7.71 -14.40 20.16
N VAL A 254 8.66 -13.45 20.12
CA VAL A 254 8.39 -12.01 20.11
C VAL A 254 8.33 -11.41 18.69
N GLU A 255 8.59 -12.22 17.66
CA GLU A 255 8.49 -11.80 16.25
C GLU A 255 7.10 -12.09 15.70
N PRO A 256 6.25 -11.07 15.47
CA PRO A 256 4.93 -11.29 14.91
C PRO A 256 5.02 -11.91 13.51
N SER A 257 4.34 -13.04 13.33
CA SER A 257 4.22 -13.69 12.02
C SER A 257 2.98 -14.55 11.97
N VAL A 258 2.43 -14.77 10.78
CA VAL A 258 1.30 -15.66 10.56
C VAL A 258 1.43 -16.40 9.23
N LEU A 259 1.27 -17.73 9.27
CA LEU A 259 1.09 -18.58 8.10
C LEU A 259 -0.37 -19.07 8.09
N THR A 260 -1.11 -18.71 7.08
CA THR A 260 -2.49 -19.15 6.86
C THR A 260 -2.53 -20.11 5.67
N ILE A 261 -3.17 -21.27 5.82
CA ILE A 261 -3.64 -22.08 4.70
C ILE A 261 -5.11 -21.73 4.50
N GLY A 262 -5.40 -20.98 3.46
CA GLY A 262 -6.74 -20.40 3.22
C GLY A 262 -7.65 -21.34 2.42
N THR A 263 -7.09 -22.19 1.55
CA THR A 263 -7.84 -23.15 0.76
C THR A 263 -7.22 -24.54 0.83
N ILE A 264 -8.08 -25.56 0.74
CA ILE A 264 -7.69 -26.96 0.60
C ILE A 264 -8.70 -27.69 -0.29
N HIS A 265 -8.23 -28.33 -1.36
CA HIS A 265 -9.04 -29.04 -2.32
C HIS A 265 -8.42 -30.38 -2.69
N GLY A 266 -9.19 -31.47 -2.58
CA GLY A 266 -8.73 -32.81 -2.97
C GLY A 266 -9.75 -33.89 -2.73
N GLY A 267 -9.54 -35.05 -3.40
CA GLY A 267 -10.43 -36.19 -3.34
C GLY A 267 -11.58 -36.09 -4.33
N ASP A 268 -12.02 -37.31 -4.85
CA ASP A 268 -13.10 -37.40 -5.82
C ASP A 268 -14.37 -38.03 -5.21
N ARG A 269 -14.22 -39.08 -4.38
CA ARG A 269 -15.31 -39.80 -3.73
C ARG A 269 -14.87 -40.38 -2.40
N GLY A 270 -15.80 -40.51 -1.45
CA GLY A 270 -15.50 -40.95 -0.07
C GLY A 270 -14.97 -42.39 0.07
N ASN A 271 -15.06 -43.23 -0.99
CA ASN A 271 -14.53 -44.58 -0.99
C ASN A 271 -13.27 -44.76 -1.85
N ILE A 272 -12.61 -43.63 -2.22
CA ILE A 272 -11.35 -43.61 -3.00
C ILE A 272 -10.31 -42.83 -2.20
N ILE A 273 -9.14 -43.42 -1.99
CA ILE A 273 -7.95 -42.72 -1.48
C ILE A 273 -7.52 -41.69 -2.51
N ALA A 274 -7.43 -40.42 -2.10
CA ALA A 274 -7.05 -39.31 -2.96
C ALA A 274 -5.54 -39.38 -3.31
N ASP A 275 -5.19 -39.14 -4.55
CA ASP A 275 -3.79 -39.02 -4.99
C ASP A 275 -3.27 -37.57 -5.03
N THR A 276 -4.15 -36.59 -4.88
CA THR A 276 -3.75 -35.19 -4.98
C THR A 276 -4.58 -34.32 -4.04
N VAL A 277 -3.91 -33.40 -3.34
CA VAL A 277 -4.51 -32.30 -2.58
C VAL A 277 -3.76 -31.02 -2.91
N LYS A 278 -4.51 -29.98 -3.29
CA LYS A 278 -3.99 -28.61 -3.50
C LYS A 278 -4.36 -27.71 -2.31
N MET A 279 -3.43 -26.89 -1.91
CA MET A 279 -3.61 -25.90 -0.83
C MET A 279 -3.01 -24.57 -1.28
N GLU A 280 -3.66 -23.49 -0.89
CA GLU A 280 -3.14 -22.13 -1.07
C GLU A 280 -3.07 -21.43 0.28
N GLY A 281 -2.03 -20.62 0.47
CA GLY A 281 -1.80 -19.95 1.73
C GLY A 281 -1.03 -18.64 1.59
N THR A 282 -0.94 -17.90 2.70
CA THR A 282 -0.15 -16.68 2.80
C THR A 282 0.73 -16.70 4.03
N LEU A 283 1.95 -16.17 3.89
CA LEU A 283 2.88 -15.88 4.98
C LEU A 283 3.00 -14.37 5.14
N ARG A 284 2.91 -13.88 6.38
CA ARG A 284 3.11 -12.47 6.73
C ARG A 284 4.09 -12.34 7.89
N THR A 285 5.04 -11.40 7.77
CA THR A 285 6.04 -11.11 8.80
C THR A 285 6.40 -9.63 8.80
N PHE A 286 7.02 -9.13 9.89
CA PHE A 286 7.58 -7.79 9.97
C PHE A 286 9.10 -7.74 9.87
N ASN A 287 9.73 -8.87 9.54
CA ASN A 287 11.19 -8.97 9.51
C ASN A 287 11.64 -9.86 8.34
N GLU A 288 12.51 -9.34 7.48
CA GLU A 288 12.98 -10.05 6.28
C GLU A 288 13.78 -11.33 6.63
N GLN A 289 14.54 -11.32 7.72
CA GLN A 289 15.27 -12.53 8.16
C GLN A 289 14.29 -13.61 8.64
N THR A 290 13.28 -13.22 9.41
CA THR A 290 12.19 -14.09 9.84
C THR A 290 11.41 -14.64 8.64
N ARG A 291 11.14 -13.81 7.64
CA ARG A 291 10.49 -14.18 6.39
C ARG A 291 11.24 -15.30 5.67
N GLU A 292 12.54 -15.12 5.43
CA GLU A 292 13.37 -16.12 4.75
C GLU A 292 13.54 -17.41 5.57
N ALA A 293 13.73 -17.28 6.89
CA ALA A 293 13.76 -18.43 7.79
C ALA A 293 12.44 -19.22 7.74
N TYR A 294 11.31 -18.52 7.75
CA TYR A 294 9.98 -19.14 7.69
C TYR A 294 9.77 -19.89 6.37
N ARG A 295 10.14 -19.29 5.22
CA ARG A 295 10.09 -19.94 3.90
C ARG A 295 10.93 -21.21 3.88
N SER A 296 12.12 -21.19 4.48
CA SER A 296 12.97 -22.38 4.64
C SER A 296 12.31 -23.44 5.51
N TYR A 297 11.66 -23.07 6.61
CA TYR A 297 10.96 -24.00 7.49
C TYR A 297 9.72 -24.61 6.84
N VAL A 298 8.98 -23.86 6.04
CA VAL A 298 7.87 -24.41 5.22
C VAL A 298 8.38 -25.53 4.31
N LYS A 299 9.48 -25.30 3.59
CA LYS A 299 10.13 -26.32 2.77
C LYS A 299 10.48 -27.59 3.56
N GLN A 300 11.20 -27.43 4.69
CA GLN A 300 11.62 -28.54 5.52
C GLN A 300 10.44 -29.31 6.10
N THR A 301 9.39 -28.60 6.53
CA THR A 301 8.19 -29.21 7.09
C THR A 301 7.45 -30.05 6.02
N LEU A 302 7.27 -29.49 4.83
CA LEU A 302 6.63 -30.22 3.72
C LEU A 302 7.43 -31.49 3.35
N GLN A 303 8.74 -31.39 3.25
CA GLN A 303 9.60 -32.55 3.01
C GLN A 303 9.49 -33.61 4.11
N GLY A 304 9.48 -33.19 5.38
CA GLY A 304 9.37 -34.10 6.53
C GLY A 304 8.02 -34.79 6.61
N CYS A 305 6.92 -34.05 6.55
CA CYS A 305 5.57 -34.63 6.67
C CYS A 305 5.22 -35.56 5.50
N THR A 306 5.60 -35.19 4.28
CA THR A 306 5.33 -36.08 3.11
C THR A 306 6.18 -37.34 3.11
N SER A 307 7.46 -37.23 3.50
CA SER A 307 8.37 -38.41 3.57
C SER A 307 7.86 -39.46 4.54
N ILE A 308 7.37 -39.07 5.73
CA ILE A 308 6.81 -40.00 6.72
C ILE A 308 5.59 -40.74 6.17
N MET A 309 4.79 -40.06 5.35
CA MET A 309 3.55 -40.58 4.76
C MET A 309 3.76 -41.31 3.43
N GLY A 310 4.98 -41.39 2.91
CA GLY A 310 5.27 -41.96 1.59
C GLY A 310 4.75 -41.11 0.43
N ALA A 311 4.44 -39.84 0.65
CA ALA A 311 3.96 -38.87 -0.31
C ALA A 311 5.07 -37.93 -0.78
N THR A 312 4.75 -37.05 -1.72
CA THR A 312 5.63 -35.93 -2.10
C THR A 312 4.84 -34.61 -2.08
N ALA A 313 5.55 -33.48 -2.04
CA ALA A 313 4.95 -32.15 -2.19
C ALA A 313 5.70 -31.33 -3.23
N ASP A 314 4.93 -30.72 -4.15
CA ASP A 314 5.39 -29.56 -4.90
C ASP A 314 4.90 -28.31 -4.19
N TYR A 315 5.70 -27.25 -4.21
CA TYR A 315 5.28 -25.94 -3.71
C TYR A 315 5.96 -24.83 -4.50
N SER A 316 5.29 -23.69 -4.59
CA SER A 316 5.84 -22.47 -5.18
C SER A 316 5.38 -21.24 -4.41
N TRP A 317 6.29 -20.25 -4.29
CA TRP A 317 5.94 -18.93 -3.82
C TRP A 317 5.57 -18.07 -5.02
N GLN A 318 4.43 -17.40 -4.94
CA GLN A 318 3.98 -16.52 -6.02
C GLN A 318 4.83 -15.25 -6.08
N THR A 319 4.90 -14.62 -7.24
CA THR A 319 5.58 -13.36 -7.51
C THR A 319 4.64 -12.41 -8.25
N PRO A 320 4.75 -11.08 -8.03
CA PRO A 320 5.64 -10.44 -7.06
C PRO A 320 5.17 -10.66 -5.62
N ALA A 321 6.11 -10.83 -4.71
CA ALA A 321 5.86 -10.84 -3.27
C ALA A 321 6.15 -9.44 -2.70
N TYR A 322 5.36 -8.98 -1.72
CA TYR A 322 5.60 -7.66 -1.12
C TYR A 322 6.51 -7.79 0.10
N PRO A 323 7.68 -7.14 0.08
CA PRO A 323 8.53 -7.03 1.26
C PRO A 323 7.85 -6.31 2.42
N VAL A 324 8.48 -6.30 3.58
CA VAL A 324 8.03 -5.48 4.72
C VAL A 324 8.07 -4.00 4.34
N THR A 325 6.94 -3.30 4.46
CA THR A 325 6.92 -1.84 4.36
C THR A 325 7.58 -1.27 5.61
N THR A 326 8.76 -0.66 5.44
CA THR A 326 9.58 -0.21 6.56
C THR A 326 9.89 1.26 6.44
N ASN A 327 9.45 2.06 7.40
CA ASN A 327 9.73 3.48 7.49
C ASN A 327 11.12 3.70 8.14
N PRO A 328 12.14 4.21 7.40
CA PRO A 328 13.45 4.46 7.95
C PRO A 328 13.39 5.45 9.12
N GLU A 329 14.08 5.15 10.22
CA GLU A 329 14.00 5.91 11.47
C GLU A 329 14.33 7.39 11.27
N ASP A 330 15.47 7.69 10.64
CA ASP A 330 15.95 9.06 10.47
C ASP A 330 15.00 9.89 9.58
N LEU A 331 14.54 9.32 8.45
CA LEU A 331 13.63 10.00 7.55
C LEU A 331 12.26 10.20 8.20
N THR A 332 11.75 9.20 8.91
CA THR A 332 10.48 9.28 9.63
C THR A 332 10.53 10.36 10.71
N LYS A 333 11.52 10.32 11.60
CA LYS A 333 11.69 11.34 12.65
C LYS A 333 11.86 12.74 12.07
N ALA A 334 12.56 12.87 10.96
CA ALA A 334 12.75 14.14 10.29
C ALA A 334 11.46 14.69 9.63
N THR A 335 10.44 13.85 9.42
CA THR A 335 9.13 14.24 8.86
C THR A 335 8.16 14.76 9.94
N LEU A 336 8.31 14.29 11.18
CA LEU A 336 7.36 14.63 12.27
C LEU A 336 7.19 16.13 12.52
N PRO A 337 8.26 16.96 12.55
CA PRO A 337 8.09 18.40 12.77
C PRO A 337 7.18 19.09 11.74
N SER A 338 7.19 18.63 10.49
CA SER A 338 6.31 19.15 9.42
C SER A 338 4.85 18.85 9.72
N LEU A 339 4.57 17.61 10.14
CA LEU A 339 3.22 17.16 10.53
C LEU A 339 2.73 17.91 11.80
N GLU A 340 3.56 17.94 12.83
CA GLU A 340 3.23 18.58 14.12
C GLU A 340 2.97 20.08 13.98
N ARG A 341 3.67 20.75 13.07
CA ARG A 341 3.47 22.18 12.78
C ARG A 341 2.11 22.44 12.13
N VAL A 342 1.66 21.55 11.26
CA VAL A 342 0.38 21.70 10.53
C VAL A 342 -0.81 21.26 11.36
N LEU A 343 -0.70 20.15 12.06
CA LEU A 343 -1.82 19.48 12.75
C LEU A 343 -1.87 19.73 14.24
N GLY A 344 -0.76 20.17 14.85
CA GLY A 344 -0.54 20.10 16.29
C GLY A 344 -0.11 18.68 16.72
N LYS A 345 0.74 18.61 17.73
CA LYS A 345 1.37 17.37 18.20
C LYS A 345 0.37 16.27 18.60
N SER A 346 -0.79 16.64 19.15
CA SER A 346 -1.84 15.70 19.57
C SER A 346 -2.51 14.95 18.42
N ASN A 347 -2.36 15.43 17.17
CA ASN A 347 -2.95 14.84 15.98
C ASN A 347 -1.94 14.07 15.12
N VAL A 348 -0.68 13.95 15.57
CA VAL A 348 0.37 13.15 14.95
C VAL A 348 0.67 11.96 15.85
N LEU A 349 0.17 10.80 15.49
CA LEU A 349 0.10 9.64 16.39
C LEU A 349 1.08 8.55 15.96
N GLN A 350 1.91 8.10 16.90
CA GLN A 350 2.65 6.86 16.69
C GLN A 350 1.68 5.69 16.89
N VAL A 351 1.57 4.83 15.89
CA VAL A 351 0.65 3.68 15.88
C VAL A 351 1.43 2.36 15.76
N ALA A 352 0.79 1.26 16.18
CA ALA A 352 1.35 -0.06 16.01
C ALA A 352 1.39 -0.47 14.52
N PRO A 353 2.37 -1.29 14.10
CA PRO A 353 2.38 -1.88 12.77
C PRO A 353 1.15 -2.77 12.54
N GLN A 354 0.73 -2.93 11.28
CA GLN A 354 -0.44 -3.73 10.91
C GLN A 354 -0.06 -4.87 9.95
N MET A 355 -0.81 -5.99 10.04
CA MET A 355 -0.57 -7.19 9.22
C MET A 355 -1.02 -7.06 7.75
N GLY A 356 -1.57 -5.91 7.33
CA GLY A 356 -1.73 -5.57 5.92
C GLY A 356 -0.39 -5.61 5.19
N ALA A 357 -0.41 -5.72 3.88
CA ALA A 357 0.78 -5.61 3.04
C ALA A 357 0.54 -4.53 1.98
N GLU A 358 1.62 -3.99 1.42
CA GLU A 358 1.58 -2.85 0.52
C GLU A 358 2.80 -2.88 -0.40
N ASP A 359 2.59 -2.72 -1.69
CA ASP A 359 3.66 -2.80 -2.68
C ASP A 359 4.55 -1.54 -2.73
N PHE A 360 4.19 -0.48 -2.00
CA PHE A 360 5.08 0.66 -1.72
C PHE A 360 6.43 0.21 -1.16
N SER A 361 6.47 -0.92 -0.48
CA SER A 361 7.69 -1.58 0.00
C SER A 361 8.71 -1.83 -1.11
N LEU A 362 8.28 -2.03 -2.35
CA LEU A 362 9.17 -2.19 -3.52
C LEU A 362 9.88 -0.88 -3.88
N PHE A 363 9.20 0.27 -3.79
CA PHE A 363 9.86 1.57 -3.92
C PHE A 363 10.87 1.79 -2.78
N GLN A 364 10.54 1.37 -1.55
CA GLN A 364 11.43 1.48 -0.40
C GLN A 364 12.70 0.62 -0.53
N LYS A 365 12.68 -0.43 -1.34
CA LYS A 365 13.91 -1.18 -1.70
C LYS A 365 14.83 -0.40 -2.63
N GLN A 366 14.34 0.62 -3.35
CA GLN A 366 15.12 1.42 -4.29
C GLN A 366 15.63 2.73 -3.68
N ILE A 367 14.80 3.39 -2.86
CA ILE A 367 15.09 4.68 -2.23
C ILE A 367 14.43 4.75 -0.85
N PRO A 368 14.96 5.55 0.10
CA PRO A 368 14.30 5.76 1.39
C PRO A 368 12.86 6.25 1.22
N GLY A 369 11.90 5.60 1.88
CA GLY A 369 10.49 5.95 1.77
C GLY A 369 9.77 5.96 3.11
N VAL A 370 8.79 6.84 3.30
CA VAL A 370 7.93 6.89 4.48
C VAL A 370 6.48 6.81 4.06
N MET A 371 5.78 5.81 4.56
CA MET A 371 4.34 5.67 4.41
C MET A 371 3.64 5.97 5.73
N MET A 372 2.52 6.66 5.66
CA MET A 372 1.77 7.13 6.84
C MET A 372 0.29 6.90 6.65
N TRP A 373 -0.44 6.77 7.74
CA TRP A 373 -1.89 6.71 7.76
C TRP A 373 -2.51 8.10 7.74
N LEU A 374 -3.39 8.36 6.77
CA LEU A 374 -4.29 9.51 6.81
C LEU A 374 -5.60 9.09 7.47
N GLY A 375 -5.95 9.68 8.60
CA GLY A 375 -7.20 9.40 9.31
C GLY A 375 -8.41 9.84 8.49
N ILE A 376 -9.38 8.94 8.35
CA ILE A 376 -10.59 9.14 7.54
C ILE A 376 -11.89 8.88 8.31
N ARG A 377 -11.80 8.44 9.58
CA ARG A 377 -12.95 8.06 10.41
C ARG A 377 -13.72 9.29 10.87
N ASN A 378 -15.05 9.17 10.94
CA ASN A 378 -15.91 10.13 11.61
C ASN A 378 -17.10 9.41 12.23
N GLU A 379 -17.04 9.16 13.52
CA GLU A 379 -18.09 8.42 14.24
C GLU A 379 -19.42 9.19 14.26
N ALA A 380 -19.39 10.51 14.39
CA ALA A 380 -20.59 11.35 14.41
C ALA A 380 -21.37 11.30 13.08
N ARG A 381 -20.68 11.00 11.97
CA ARG A 381 -21.28 10.84 10.63
C ARG A 381 -21.50 9.36 10.26
N GLY A 382 -21.22 8.41 11.17
CA GLY A 382 -21.32 6.97 10.90
C GLY A 382 -20.23 6.43 9.94
N ILE A 383 -19.15 7.17 9.69
CA ILE A 383 -18.02 6.74 8.84
C ILE A 383 -17.05 5.98 9.74
N VAL A 384 -17.29 4.69 9.92
CA VAL A 384 -16.57 3.82 10.87
C VAL A 384 -16.20 2.46 10.28
N SER A 385 -16.63 2.16 9.06
CA SER A 385 -16.44 0.86 8.42
C SER A 385 -14.99 0.63 8.02
N GLY A 386 -14.55 -0.63 8.13
CA GLY A 386 -13.19 -1.04 7.77
C GLY A 386 -12.93 -1.01 6.27
N LEU A 387 -11.65 -1.04 5.90
CA LEU A 387 -11.22 -1.23 4.51
C LEU A 387 -11.84 -2.50 3.93
N HIS A 388 -12.02 -2.54 2.61
CA HIS A 388 -12.52 -3.68 1.83
C HIS A 388 -13.95 -4.11 2.22
N THR A 389 -14.78 -3.18 2.71
CA THR A 389 -16.19 -3.44 3.02
C THR A 389 -17.13 -2.66 2.11
N ALA A 390 -18.35 -3.18 1.93
CA ALA A 390 -19.35 -2.57 1.04
C ALA A 390 -19.85 -1.19 1.52
N ASP A 391 -19.80 -0.93 2.80
CA ASP A 391 -20.20 0.31 3.47
C ASP A 391 -19.01 1.22 3.86
N PHE A 392 -17.80 0.91 3.37
CA PHE A 392 -16.64 1.77 3.54
C PHE A 392 -16.88 3.15 2.94
N ASP A 393 -16.47 4.19 3.64
CA ASP A 393 -16.43 5.57 3.17
C ASP A 393 -15.33 6.35 3.89
N ILE A 394 -15.04 7.56 3.42
CA ILE A 394 -14.09 8.47 4.04
C ILE A 394 -14.77 9.77 4.48
N ASP A 395 -14.36 10.33 5.59
CA ASP A 395 -14.70 11.73 5.87
C ASP A 395 -13.87 12.65 4.98
N GLU A 396 -14.54 13.34 4.08
CA GLU A 396 -13.91 14.24 3.10
C GLU A 396 -13.15 15.40 3.74
N ALA A 397 -13.38 15.68 5.05
CA ALA A 397 -12.54 16.60 5.83
C ALA A 397 -11.06 16.15 5.93
N ALA A 398 -10.77 14.87 5.67
CA ALA A 398 -9.41 14.35 5.57
C ALA A 398 -8.64 14.88 4.34
N LEU A 399 -9.33 15.22 3.26
CA LEU A 399 -8.70 15.62 1.99
C LEU A 399 -7.83 16.88 2.13
N PRO A 400 -8.33 18.02 2.63
CA PRO A 400 -7.50 19.21 2.83
C PRO A 400 -6.40 18.99 3.88
N VAL A 401 -6.61 18.11 4.85
CA VAL A 401 -5.57 17.71 5.83
C VAL A 401 -4.43 16.99 5.13
N GLY A 402 -4.75 16.01 4.29
CA GLY A 402 -3.77 15.27 3.49
C GLY A 402 -2.94 16.20 2.60
N VAL A 403 -3.58 17.12 1.88
CA VAL A 403 -2.88 18.08 1.00
C VAL A 403 -1.95 19.00 1.80
N LYS A 404 -2.42 19.60 2.91
CA LYS A 404 -1.61 20.50 3.75
C LYS A 404 -0.38 19.81 4.30
N THR A 405 -0.54 18.60 4.83
CA THR A 405 0.55 17.84 5.45
C THR A 405 1.52 17.29 4.42
N ALA A 406 1.05 16.76 3.29
CA ALA A 406 1.90 16.34 2.18
C ALA A 406 2.76 17.49 1.64
N ALA A 407 2.15 18.66 1.41
CA ALA A 407 2.88 19.85 0.97
C ALA A 407 3.94 20.29 1.99
N ALA A 408 3.63 20.30 3.29
CA ALA A 408 4.58 20.65 4.35
C ALA A 408 5.78 19.68 4.39
N ILE A 409 5.52 18.36 4.31
CA ILE A 409 6.57 17.34 4.26
C ILE A 409 7.51 17.59 3.08
N LEU A 410 6.97 17.77 1.87
CA LEU A 410 7.78 17.91 0.65
C LEU A 410 8.55 19.23 0.62
N VAL A 411 7.91 20.34 1.01
CA VAL A 411 8.57 21.65 1.09
C VAL A 411 9.73 21.64 2.09
N ASP A 412 9.52 21.06 3.28
CA ASP A 412 10.57 20.95 4.29
C ASP A 412 11.68 20.00 3.84
N TYR A 413 11.35 18.87 3.22
CA TYR A 413 12.35 17.94 2.66
C TYR A 413 13.24 18.63 1.63
N LEU A 414 12.64 19.34 0.67
CA LEU A 414 13.36 20.06 -0.38
C LEU A 414 14.21 21.22 0.16
N SER A 415 13.84 21.77 1.33
CA SER A 415 14.53 22.92 1.96
C SER A 415 15.68 22.50 2.89
N ARG A 416 15.88 21.20 3.12
CA ARG A 416 17.01 20.69 3.91
C ARG A 416 18.32 20.93 3.16
N LYS A 417 19.33 21.40 3.91
CA LYS A 417 20.69 21.63 3.40
C LYS A 417 21.56 20.40 3.62
#